data_92014a3dca0ce144690d2aa63f92f839
#
_entry.id   92014a3dca0ce144690d2aa63f92f839
#
_cell.length_a   1.000
_cell.length_b   1.000
_cell.length_c   1.000
_cell.angle_alpha   90.00
_cell.angle_beta   90.00
_cell.angle_gamma   90.00
#
_symmetry.space_group_name_H-M   'P 1'
#
loop_
_entity.id
_entity.type
_entity.pdbx_description
1 polymer ?
#
loop_
_entity_poly.entity_id
_entity_poly.type
_entity_poly.pdbx_seq_one_letter_code
_entity_poly.pdbx_strand_id
1 'polypeptide(L)'
;MGRERTYHIKQYPLEKGALEIQYIEEFFGEFDRKKTATEIQKRLASRDHCILMAEARLPDDPSLVVPVSFKVSHEIFFEEQDPHLADLVSRLAGAIDFHGRRILYSWIGGTRSDWRGQGHFRALTEQQESWALEHGFKEIVVKTKNKFYGMRATLTHLSFDVIKYERNLLDNRDSKVYVSKRIGPEVLSRHQSERTLTQAV
;
A
#
# COMPACT_ATOMS: atom_id res chain seq x y z
N MET A 1 22.80 -14.02 -16.15
CA MET A 1 22.90 -12.55 -16.33
C MET A 1 21.53 -11.96 -16.01
N GLY A 2 21.38 -11.40 -14.81
CA GLY A 2 20.13 -10.74 -14.41
C GLY A 2 19.96 -9.45 -15.21
N ARG A 3 18.86 -9.31 -15.95
CA ARG A 3 18.49 -8.04 -16.56
C ARG A 3 18.32 -7.01 -15.45
N GLU A 4 19.12 -5.98 -15.47
CA GLU A 4 19.02 -4.82 -14.60
C GLU A 4 17.65 -4.19 -14.83
N ARG A 5 16.82 -4.16 -13.80
CA ARG A 5 15.42 -3.73 -13.86
C ARG A 5 15.37 -2.22 -13.72
N THR A 6 15.35 -1.53 -14.81
CA THR A 6 15.27 -0.06 -14.85
C THR A 6 13.80 0.37 -14.76
N TYR A 7 13.31 0.57 -13.57
CA TYR A 7 12.08 1.33 -13.32
C TYR A 7 12.36 2.46 -12.33
N HIS A 8 11.56 3.50 -12.42
CA HIS A 8 11.61 4.63 -11.50
C HIS A 8 10.29 4.75 -10.77
N ILE A 9 10.35 5.04 -9.46
CA ILE A 9 9.15 5.35 -8.70
C ILE A 9 8.99 6.86 -8.68
N LYS A 10 7.81 7.32 -9.08
CA LYS A 10 7.40 8.71 -9.00
C LYS A 10 6.21 8.87 -8.09
N GLN A 11 6.19 9.99 -7.38
CA GLN A 11 5.03 10.47 -6.66
C GLN A 11 4.26 11.44 -7.53
N TYR A 12 2.95 11.27 -7.58
CA TYR A 12 2.05 12.09 -8.37
C TYR A 12 1.13 12.92 -7.49
N PRO A 13 0.88 14.20 -7.83
CA PRO A 13 -0.15 14.99 -7.18
C PRO A 13 -1.55 14.50 -7.58
N LEU A 14 -2.55 14.85 -6.78
CA LEU A 14 -3.95 14.61 -7.13
C LEU A 14 -4.45 15.76 -8.02
N GLU A 15 -4.47 15.54 -9.32
CA GLU A 15 -4.99 16.50 -10.29
C GLU A 15 -6.25 15.97 -10.96
N LYS A 16 -7.25 16.84 -11.16
CA LYS A 16 -8.48 16.48 -11.85
C LYS A 16 -8.19 16.19 -13.32
N GLY A 17 -8.53 14.99 -13.78
CA GLY A 17 -8.31 14.58 -15.16
C GLY A 17 -6.87 14.14 -15.45
N ALA A 18 -6.03 13.96 -14.43
CA ALA A 18 -4.68 13.45 -14.60
C ALA A 18 -4.69 12.03 -15.23
N LEU A 19 -3.82 11.82 -16.19
CA LEU A 19 -3.68 10.52 -16.88
C LEU A 19 -3.33 9.41 -15.90
N GLU A 20 -2.53 9.70 -14.88
CA GLU A 20 -2.10 8.75 -13.85
C GLU A 20 -3.28 8.16 -13.10
N ILE A 21 -4.30 8.96 -12.78
CA ILE A 21 -5.51 8.47 -12.12
C ILE A 21 -6.33 7.59 -13.06
N GLN A 22 -6.37 7.89 -14.37
CA GLN A 22 -7.00 7.03 -15.37
C GLN A 22 -6.26 5.70 -15.52
N TYR A 23 -4.94 5.70 -15.49
CA TYR A 23 -4.14 4.48 -15.47
C TYR A 23 -4.46 3.58 -14.28
N ILE A 24 -4.68 4.15 -13.10
CA ILE A 24 -5.11 3.37 -11.93
C ILE A 24 -6.44 2.68 -12.21
N GLU A 25 -7.41 3.34 -12.81
CA GLU A 25 -8.68 2.76 -13.22
C GLU A 25 -8.50 1.59 -14.20
N GLU A 26 -7.64 1.75 -15.19
CA GLU A 26 -7.34 0.73 -16.19
C GLU A 26 -6.65 -0.49 -15.60
N PHE A 27 -5.64 -0.30 -14.74
CA PHE A 27 -4.95 -1.40 -14.05
C PHE A 27 -5.86 -2.24 -13.17
N PHE A 28 -6.96 -1.65 -12.68
CA PHE A 28 -7.97 -2.37 -11.91
C PHE A 28 -8.90 -3.24 -12.76
N GLY A 29 -8.71 -3.30 -14.08
CA GLY A 29 -9.46 -4.18 -14.95
C GLY A 29 -9.43 -5.66 -14.57
N GLU A 30 -8.38 -6.08 -13.87
CA GLU A 30 -8.18 -7.45 -13.38
C GLU A 30 -8.88 -7.75 -12.03
N PHE A 31 -9.43 -6.75 -11.36
CA PHE A 31 -10.06 -6.92 -10.05
C PHE A 31 -11.59 -6.93 -10.14
N ASP A 32 -12.23 -7.75 -9.30
CA ASP A 32 -13.70 -7.89 -9.21
C ASP A 32 -14.42 -6.55 -8.94
N ARG A 33 -13.74 -5.59 -8.34
CA ARG A 33 -14.22 -4.23 -8.07
C ARG A 33 -13.21 -3.21 -8.56
N LYS A 34 -13.52 -2.58 -9.66
CA LYS A 34 -12.78 -1.44 -10.20
C LYS A 34 -13.00 -0.21 -9.32
N LYS A 35 -11.96 0.60 -9.18
CA LYS A 35 -12.03 1.95 -8.63
C LYS A 35 -11.97 2.93 -9.78
N THR A 36 -13.02 3.73 -9.93
CA THR A 36 -13.04 4.78 -10.96
C THR A 36 -12.14 5.94 -10.58
N ALA A 37 -11.65 6.67 -11.56
CA ALA A 37 -10.87 7.90 -11.36
C ALA A 37 -11.64 8.89 -10.45
N THR A 38 -12.95 9.02 -10.65
CA THR A 38 -13.82 9.88 -9.83
C THR A 38 -13.88 9.43 -8.37
N GLU A 39 -14.00 8.13 -8.10
CA GLU A 39 -13.97 7.60 -6.71
C GLU A 39 -12.64 7.88 -6.05
N ILE A 40 -11.53 7.71 -6.77
CA ILE A 40 -10.18 7.97 -6.26
C ILE A 40 -10.03 9.44 -5.91
N GLN A 41 -10.34 10.35 -6.84
CA GLN A 41 -10.28 11.78 -6.62
C GLN A 41 -11.14 12.23 -5.45
N LYS A 42 -12.40 11.78 -5.39
CA LYS A 42 -13.32 12.12 -4.30
C LYS A 42 -12.78 11.68 -2.95
N ARG A 43 -12.18 10.50 -2.87
CA ARG A 43 -11.63 9.96 -1.62
C ARG A 43 -10.40 10.72 -1.15
N LEU A 44 -9.53 11.10 -2.05
CA LEU A 44 -8.24 11.72 -1.72
C LEU A 44 -8.33 13.24 -1.50
N ALA A 45 -9.36 13.91 -2.04
CA ALA A 45 -9.45 15.37 -2.09
C ALA A 45 -9.43 16.08 -0.71
N SER A 46 -9.87 15.39 0.35
CA SER A 46 -10.03 15.99 1.69
C SER A 46 -9.08 15.40 2.73
N ARG A 47 -8.02 14.70 2.32
CA ARG A 47 -7.11 14.02 3.25
C ARG A 47 -5.69 13.94 2.71
N ASP A 48 -4.73 13.86 3.58
CA ASP A 48 -3.36 13.63 3.18
C ASP A 48 -3.24 12.27 2.50
N HIS A 49 -2.56 12.24 1.37
CA HIS A 49 -2.46 11.06 0.53
C HIS A 49 -1.13 10.99 -0.21
N CYS A 50 -0.81 9.78 -0.65
CA CYS A 50 0.36 9.49 -1.46
C CYS A 50 -0.03 8.61 -2.64
N ILE A 51 0.29 9.05 -3.85
CA ILE A 51 0.11 8.32 -5.10
C ILE A 51 1.49 8.01 -5.66
N LEU A 52 1.87 6.74 -5.70
CA LEU A 52 3.14 6.28 -6.22
C LEU A 52 2.92 5.42 -7.46
N MET A 53 3.74 5.61 -8.48
CA MET A 53 3.80 4.75 -9.65
C MET A 53 5.22 4.32 -9.93
N ALA A 54 5.41 3.03 -10.22
CA ALA A 54 6.61 2.52 -10.83
C ALA A 54 6.44 2.60 -12.34
N GLU A 55 7.33 3.32 -12.98
CA GLU A 55 7.37 3.50 -14.44
C GLU A 55 8.60 2.81 -15.02
N ALA A 56 8.41 2.11 -16.12
CA ALA A 56 9.47 1.40 -16.79
C ALA A 56 9.50 1.73 -18.29
N ARG A 57 10.67 1.64 -18.89
CA ARG A 57 10.83 1.70 -20.35
C ARG A 57 10.41 0.37 -20.94
N LEU A 58 9.68 0.41 -22.06
CA LEU A 58 9.32 -0.81 -22.76
C LEU A 58 10.57 -1.44 -23.38
N PRO A 59 10.74 -2.78 -23.28
CA PRO A 59 11.88 -3.47 -23.89
C PRO A 59 12.00 -3.27 -25.40
N ASP A 60 10.84 -3.22 -26.07
CA ASP A 60 10.75 -3.13 -27.54
C ASP A 60 10.79 -1.69 -28.04
N ASP A 61 10.50 -0.72 -27.19
CA ASP A 61 10.61 0.71 -27.47
C ASP A 61 11.05 1.49 -26.22
N PRO A 62 12.37 1.66 -26.03
CA PRO A 62 12.91 2.37 -24.87
C PRO A 62 12.55 3.87 -24.80
N SER A 63 11.98 4.44 -25.86
CA SER A 63 11.49 5.82 -25.84
C SER A 63 10.17 5.95 -25.08
N LEU A 64 9.41 4.85 -24.96
CA LEU A 64 8.14 4.81 -24.25
C LEU A 64 8.35 4.42 -22.78
N VAL A 65 7.86 5.29 -21.91
CA VAL A 65 7.78 5.05 -20.48
C VAL A 65 6.34 4.77 -20.11
N VAL A 66 6.10 3.64 -19.45
CA VAL A 66 4.76 3.20 -19.08
C VAL A 66 4.67 2.89 -17.60
N PRO A 67 3.53 3.19 -16.95
CA PRO A 67 3.29 2.74 -15.58
C PRO A 67 3.11 1.21 -15.56
N VAL A 68 3.83 0.55 -14.69
CA VAL A 68 3.81 -0.92 -14.57
C VAL A 68 3.31 -1.40 -13.22
N SER A 69 3.31 -0.50 -12.23
CA SER A 69 2.79 -0.76 -10.90
C SER A 69 2.42 0.54 -10.22
N PHE A 70 1.48 0.50 -9.28
CA PHE A 70 1.07 1.68 -8.52
C PHE A 70 0.70 1.32 -7.09
N LYS A 71 0.69 2.34 -6.23
CA LYS A 71 0.22 2.26 -4.85
C LYS A 71 -0.37 3.60 -4.43
N VAL A 72 -1.57 3.55 -3.86
CA VAL A 72 -2.27 4.73 -3.34
C VAL A 72 -2.58 4.52 -1.87
N SER A 73 -2.28 5.51 -1.08
CA SER A 73 -2.59 5.55 0.34
C SER A 73 -3.15 6.90 0.75
N HIS A 74 -3.88 6.91 1.84
CA HIS A 74 -4.43 8.12 2.41
C HIS A 74 -4.61 8.00 3.92
N GLU A 75 -4.70 9.13 4.59
CA GLU A 75 -5.01 9.21 6.01
C GLU A 75 -6.40 8.64 6.29
N ILE A 76 -6.56 7.97 7.43
CA ILE A 76 -7.85 7.59 8.00
C ILE A 76 -7.98 8.19 9.39
N PHE A 77 -9.20 8.61 9.73
CA PHE A 77 -9.53 9.27 10.99
C PHE A 77 -10.37 8.37 11.88
N PHE A 78 -10.33 8.59 13.19
CA PHE A 78 -11.19 7.86 14.11
C PHE A 78 -12.68 8.12 13.81
N GLU A 79 -13.04 9.37 13.53
CA GLU A 79 -14.40 9.78 13.15
C GLU A 79 -14.51 9.97 11.63
N GLU A 80 -14.70 8.87 10.93
CA GLU A 80 -14.85 8.88 9.47
C GLU A 80 -16.28 9.17 9.04
N GLN A 81 -16.43 10.07 8.04
CA GLN A 81 -17.73 10.39 7.45
C GLN A 81 -18.11 9.46 6.28
N ASP A 82 -17.12 8.87 5.62
CA ASP A 82 -17.35 7.86 4.59
C ASP A 82 -17.76 6.53 5.25
N PRO A 83 -18.95 5.97 4.95
CA PRO A 83 -19.44 4.76 5.61
C PRO A 83 -18.51 3.54 5.46
N HIS A 84 -17.79 3.45 4.33
CA HIS A 84 -16.86 2.35 4.10
C HIS A 84 -15.58 2.48 4.93
N LEU A 85 -15.14 3.72 5.18
CA LEU A 85 -14.00 3.97 6.05
C LEU A 85 -14.40 3.89 7.52
N ALA A 86 -15.60 4.33 7.89
CA ALA A 86 -16.14 4.14 9.23
C ALA A 86 -16.25 2.64 9.60
N ASP A 87 -16.72 1.78 8.68
CA ASP A 87 -16.69 0.32 8.85
C ASP A 87 -15.24 -0.20 9.00
N LEU A 88 -14.30 0.29 8.20
CA LEU A 88 -12.89 -0.07 8.33
C LEU A 88 -12.35 0.31 9.70
N VAL A 89 -12.52 1.56 10.13
CA VAL A 89 -12.03 2.07 11.40
C VAL A 89 -12.65 1.31 12.58
N SER A 90 -13.96 1.03 12.55
CA SER A 90 -14.62 0.23 13.58
C SER A 90 -14.02 -1.19 13.69
N ARG A 91 -13.61 -1.78 12.57
CA ARG A 91 -12.93 -3.09 12.56
C ARG A 91 -11.51 -3.04 13.08
N LEU A 92 -10.85 -1.90 12.98
CA LEU A 92 -9.50 -1.67 13.49
C LEU A 92 -9.48 -1.26 14.97
N ALA A 93 -10.62 -0.82 15.51
CA ALA A 93 -10.75 -0.44 16.90
C ALA A 93 -10.29 -1.57 17.84
N GLY A 94 -9.50 -1.22 18.84
CA GLY A 94 -8.88 -2.17 19.76
C GLY A 94 -7.55 -2.77 19.29
N ALA A 95 -7.25 -2.72 17.97
CA ALA A 95 -5.94 -3.13 17.44
C ALA A 95 -5.07 -1.92 17.07
N ILE A 96 -5.69 -0.82 16.66
CA ILE A 96 -5.03 0.44 16.29
C ILE A 96 -5.45 1.53 17.26
N ASP A 97 -4.47 2.24 17.80
CA ASP A 97 -4.69 3.43 18.62
C ASP A 97 -4.67 4.68 17.72
N PHE A 98 -5.79 5.36 17.64
CA PHE A 98 -5.98 6.60 16.87
C PHE A 98 -5.73 7.87 17.69
N HIS A 99 -5.59 7.78 19.03
CA HIS A 99 -5.49 8.96 19.88
C HIS A 99 -4.16 9.70 19.66
N GLY A 100 -4.27 10.92 19.11
CA GLY A 100 -3.10 11.75 18.83
C GLY A 100 -2.14 11.17 17.80
N ARG A 101 -2.58 10.17 17.03
CA ARG A 101 -1.77 9.48 16.04
C ARG A 101 -2.36 9.59 14.65
N ARG A 102 -1.51 9.87 13.67
CA ARG A 102 -1.87 9.85 12.26
C ARG A 102 -1.69 8.44 11.71
N ILE A 103 -2.74 7.89 11.13
CA ILE A 103 -2.78 6.53 10.59
C ILE A 103 -2.93 6.58 9.07
N LEU A 104 -1.99 5.97 8.37
CA LEU A 104 -2.02 5.86 6.92
C LEU A 104 -2.66 4.53 6.51
N TYR A 105 -3.70 4.59 5.69
CA TYR A 105 -4.30 3.42 5.07
C TYR A 105 -3.71 3.21 3.67
N SER A 106 -2.96 2.14 3.49
CA SER A 106 -2.49 1.68 2.18
C SER A 106 -3.67 1.03 1.45
N TRP A 107 -4.38 1.85 0.70
CA TRP A 107 -5.74 1.56 0.22
C TRP A 107 -5.79 0.64 -0.99
N ILE A 108 -5.14 1.04 -2.09
CA ILE A 108 -5.13 0.32 -3.35
C ILE A 108 -3.73 0.27 -3.95
N GLY A 109 -3.47 -0.80 -4.68
CA GLY A 109 -2.23 -0.98 -5.41
C GLY A 109 -2.33 -2.17 -6.34
N GLY A 110 -1.54 -2.17 -7.38
CA GLY A 110 -1.50 -3.24 -8.35
C GLY A 110 -0.22 -3.22 -9.16
N THR A 111 0.10 -4.38 -9.73
CA THR A 111 1.21 -4.55 -10.67
C THR A 111 0.67 -5.30 -11.88
N ARG A 112 0.95 -4.79 -13.07
CA ARG A 112 0.60 -5.47 -14.32
C ARG A 112 1.06 -6.92 -14.30
N SER A 113 0.27 -7.81 -14.84
CA SER A 113 0.51 -9.27 -14.79
C SER A 113 1.88 -9.66 -15.36
N ASP A 114 2.27 -9.03 -16.46
CA ASP A 114 3.53 -9.22 -17.17
C ASP A 114 4.76 -8.66 -16.43
N TRP A 115 4.54 -7.83 -15.39
CA TRP A 115 5.56 -7.20 -14.55
C TRP A 115 5.61 -7.73 -13.11
N ARG A 116 4.82 -8.74 -12.78
CA ARG A 116 4.81 -9.35 -11.44
C ARG A 116 6.12 -10.09 -11.14
N GLY A 117 6.38 -10.32 -9.86
CA GLY A 117 7.58 -11.02 -9.42
C GLY A 117 8.88 -10.22 -9.53
N GLN A 118 8.80 -8.94 -9.88
CA GLN A 118 9.96 -8.07 -10.11
C GLN A 118 10.27 -7.11 -8.95
N GLY A 119 9.64 -7.27 -7.79
CA GLY A 119 9.91 -6.47 -6.59
C GLY A 119 9.22 -5.11 -6.53
N HIS A 120 8.40 -4.74 -7.52
CA HIS A 120 7.75 -3.43 -7.57
C HIS A 120 6.88 -3.15 -6.34
N PHE A 121 6.08 -4.11 -5.90
CA PHE A 121 5.23 -3.94 -4.72
C PHE A 121 6.05 -3.65 -3.46
N ARG A 122 7.20 -4.32 -3.29
CA ARG A 122 8.12 -4.07 -2.19
C ARG A 122 8.68 -2.66 -2.26
N ALA A 123 9.25 -2.27 -3.40
CA ALA A 123 9.85 -0.95 -3.57
C ALA A 123 8.84 0.20 -3.37
N LEU A 124 7.61 0.05 -3.90
CA LEU A 124 6.52 0.99 -3.68
C LEU A 124 6.11 1.08 -2.20
N THR A 125 6.15 -0.05 -1.47
CA THR A 125 5.83 -0.06 -0.04
C THR A 125 6.92 0.63 0.77
N GLU A 126 8.18 0.38 0.50
CA GLU A 126 9.32 1.04 1.15
C GLU A 126 9.31 2.56 0.90
N GLN A 127 9.00 2.99 -0.33
CA GLN A 127 8.85 4.41 -0.65
C GLN A 127 7.64 5.05 0.08
N GLN A 128 6.52 4.32 0.18
CA GLN A 128 5.35 4.77 0.93
C GLN A 128 5.66 4.92 2.43
N GLU A 129 6.45 4.02 3.00
CA GLU A 129 6.88 4.11 4.41
C GLU A 129 7.74 5.35 4.65
N SER A 130 8.69 5.64 3.76
CA SER A 130 9.52 6.84 3.84
C SER A 130 8.67 8.10 3.78
N TRP A 131 7.76 8.17 2.81
CA TRP A 131 6.82 9.28 2.69
C TRP A 131 5.93 9.45 3.94
N ALA A 132 5.42 8.35 4.47
CA ALA A 132 4.57 8.36 5.65
C ALA A 132 5.33 8.90 6.88
N LEU A 133 6.58 8.49 7.06
CA LEU A 133 7.45 8.97 8.14
C LEU A 133 7.69 10.47 8.05
N GLU A 134 8.04 10.97 6.85
CA GLU A 134 8.27 12.38 6.57
C GLU A 134 7.04 13.26 6.83
N HIS A 135 5.84 12.70 6.62
CA HIS A 135 4.56 13.39 6.84
C HIS A 135 3.96 13.16 8.23
N GLY A 136 4.74 12.59 9.16
CA GLY A 136 4.37 12.48 10.57
C GLY A 136 3.36 11.35 10.88
N PHE A 137 3.11 10.44 9.96
CA PHE A 137 2.33 9.24 10.24
C PHE A 137 3.05 8.35 11.25
N LYS A 138 2.29 7.64 12.07
CA LYS A 138 2.80 6.76 13.13
C LYS A 138 2.56 5.28 12.89
N GLU A 139 1.63 4.97 12.00
CA GLU A 139 1.30 3.59 11.66
C GLU A 139 0.73 3.51 10.25
N ILE A 140 1.05 2.42 9.55
CA ILE A 140 0.49 2.09 8.24
C ILE A 140 -0.36 0.84 8.38
N VAL A 141 -1.60 0.90 7.88
CA VAL A 141 -2.54 -0.21 7.88
C VAL A 141 -2.81 -0.66 6.46
N VAL A 142 -2.87 -1.98 6.25
CA VAL A 142 -3.26 -2.59 4.98
C VAL A 142 -4.39 -3.59 5.23
N LYS A 143 -5.44 -3.53 4.41
CA LYS A 143 -6.50 -4.53 4.35
C LYS A 143 -6.35 -5.32 3.06
N THR A 144 -6.27 -6.62 3.16
CA THR A 144 -6.09 -7.51 2.00
C THR A 144 -6.96 -8.76 2.13
N LYS A 145 -6.98 -9.59 1.10
CA LYS A 145 -7.61 -10.92 1.15
C LYS A 145 -6.55 -12.00 1.34
N ASN A 146 -6.97 -13.10 1.96
CA ASN A 146 -6.09 -14.24 2.23
C ASN A 146 -5.46 -14.82 0.96
N LYS A 147 -6.14 -14.77 -0.18
CA LYS A 147 -5.66 -15.28 -1.48
C LYS A 147 -4.45 -14.53 -2.06
N PHE A 148 -4.14 -13.33 -1.60
CA PHE A 148 -2.99 -12.55 -2.09
C PHE A 148 -1.70 -12.89 -1.35
N TYR A 149 -1.29 -14.17 -1.45
CA TYR A 149 -0.15 -14.72 -0.70
C TYR A 149 1.17 -13.97 -0.96
N GLY A 150 1.48 -13.65 -2.21
CA GLY A 150 2.72 -12.92 -2.56
C GLY A 150 2.78 -11.54 -1.92
N MET A 151 1.67 -10.80 -1.93
CA MET A 151 1.56 -9.50 -1.26
C MET A 151 1.73 -9.64 0.26
N ARG A 152 1.06 -10.63 0.87
CA ARG A 152 1.16 -10.89 2.32
C ARG A 152 2.59 -11.26 2.72
N ALA A 153 3.25 -12.15 1.96
CA ALA A 153 4.63 -12.52 2.20
C ALA A 153 5.56 -11.29 2.15
N THR A 154 5.38 -10.41 1.16
CA THR A 154 6.15 -9.16 1.07
C THR A 154 5.91 -8.26 2.28
N LEU A 155 4.66 -8.09 2.71
CA LEU A 155 4.34 -7.28 3.90
C LEU A 155 4.96 -7.87 5.17
N THR A 156 4.94 -9.20 5.34
CA THR A 156 5.62 -9.88 6.46
C THR A 156 7.14 -9.62 6.43
N HIS A 157 7.77 -9.72 5.27
CA HIS A 157 9.20 -9.39 5.13
C HIS A 157 9.53 -7.92 5.39
N LEU A 158 8.55 -7.03 5.23
CA LEU A 158 8.66 -5.62 5.58
C LEU A 158 8.22 -5.33 7.03
N SER A 159 8.08 -6.37 7.86
CA SER A 159 7.71 -6.26 9.28
C SER A 159 6.31 -5.70 9.55
N PHE A 160 5.34 -6.01 8.67
CA PHE A 160 3.94 -5.81 8.98
C PHE A 160 3.40 -7.00 9.77
N ASP A 161 2.72 -6.73 10.88
CA ASP A 161 2.10 -7.73 11.74
C ASP A 161 0.61 -7.91 11.39
N VAL A 162 0.12 -9.13 11.51
CA VAL A 162 -1.32 -9.40 11.38
C VAL A 162 -2.00 -8.95 12.67
N ILE A 163 -2.86 -7.94 12.54
CA ILE A 163 -3.60 -7.37 13.68
C ILE A 163 -5.04 -7.87 13.77
N LYS A 164 -5.61 -8.35 12.66
CA LYS A 164 -6.95 -8.93 12.61
C LYS A 164 -7.12 -9.87 11.43
N TYR A 165 -7.91 -10.92 11.64
CA TYR A 165 -8.31 -11.87 10.62
C TYR A 165 -9.83 -12.08 10.70
N GLU A 166 -10.53 -11.85 9.58
CA GLU A 166 -11.96 -12.10 9.46
C GLU A 166 -12.21 -13.25 8.49
N ARG A 167 -12.55 -14.40 9.04
CA ARG A 167 -12.80 -15.60 8.26
C ARG A 167 -14.02 -15.45 7.36
N ASN A 168 -13.86 -15.78 6.08
CA ASN A 168 -15.00 -16.03 5.19
C ASN A 168 -15.34 -17.53 5.29
N LEU A 169 -16.57 -17.83 5.69
CA LEU A 169 -17.03 -19.21 5.91
C LEU A 169 -17.27 -19.97 4.60
N LEU A 170 -17.52 -19.26 3.49
CA LEU A 170 -17.76 -19.87 2.18
C LEU A 170 -16.46 -20.18 1.45
N ASP A 171 -15.50 -19.26 1.48
CA ASP A 171 -14.18 -19.45 0.87
C ASP A 171 -13.11 -18.76 1.73
N ASN A 172 -12.24 -19.56 2.34
CA ASN A 172 -11.15 -19.06 3.17
C ASN A 172 -10.16 -18.17 2.40
N ARG A 173 -10.08 -18.30 1.07
CA ARG A 173 -9.24 -17.45 0.20
C ARG A 173 -9.72 -16.00 0.19
N ASP A 174 -11.02 -15.78 0.38
CA ASP A 174 -11.65 -14.47 0.45
C ASP A 174 -11.74 -13.88 1.88
N SER A 175 -11.20 -14.60 2.88
CA SER A 175 -11.03 -14.07 4.24
C SER A 175 -10.25 -12.76 4.22
N LYS A 176 -10.64 -11.80 5.06
CA LYS A 176 -9.97 -10.51 5.16
C LYS A 176 -8.83 -10.58 6.16
N VAL A 177 -7.70 -10.04 5.78
CA VAL A 177 -6.50 -9.94 6.61
C VAL A 177 -6.16 -8.47 6.76
N TYR A 178 -6.04 -8.03 8.00
CA TYR A 178 -5.62 -6.68 8.34
C TYR A 178 -4.22 -6.78 8.92
N VAL A 179 -3.30 -6.03 8.35
CA VAL A 179 -1.92 -5.95 8.83
C VAL A 179 -1.55 -4.51 9.12
N SER A 180 -0.68 -4.29 10.08
CA SER A 180 -0.17 -2.95 10.36
C SER A 180 1.33 -2.97 10.62
N LYS A 181 1.94 -1.81 10.45
CA LYS A 181 3.32 -1.55 10.82
C LYS A 181 3.40 -0.17 11.48
N ARG A 182 3.86 -0.15 12.72
CA ARG A 182 4.25 1.11 13.37
C ARG A 182 5.52 1.63 12.72
N ILE A 183 5.56 2.92 12.47
CA ILE A 183 6.70 3.60 11.85
C ILE A 183 7.19 4.73 12.75
N GLY A 184 8.50 4.94 12.78
CA GLY A 184 9.14 5.99 13.57
C GLY A 184 10.55 5.58 13.99
N PRO A 185 11.37 6.56 14.42
CA PRO A 185 12.76 6.32 14.82
C PRO A 185 12.88 5.30 15.96
N GLU A 186 11.93 5.30 16.90
CA GLU A 186 11.90 4.40 18.05
C GLU A 186 11.70 2.93 17.64
N VAL A 187 10.89 2.70 16.62
CA VAL A 187 10.62 1.35 16.11
C VAL A 187 11.82 0.84 15.32
N LEU A 188 12.44 1.70 14.51
CA LEU A 188 13.64 1.35 13.74
C LEU A 188 14.83 1.01 14.65
N SER A 189 15.01 1.74 15.75
CA SER A 189 16.09 1.45 16.71
C SER A 189 15.90 0.10 17.42
N ARG A 190 14.68 -0.28 17.76
CA ARG A 190 14.37 -1.60 18.35
C ARG A 190 14.66 -2.73 17.38
N HIS A 191 14.22 -2.63 16.13
CA HIS A 191 14.49 -3.66 15.12
C HIS A 191 15.98 -3.80 14.79
N GLN A 192 16.73 -2.71 14.79
CA GLN A 192 18.19 -2.78 14.62
C GLN A 192 18.86 -3.49 15.79
N SER A 193 18.44 -3.24 17.03
CA SER A 193 18.95 -3.90 18.22
C SER A 193 18.64 -5.39 18.24
N GLU A 194 17.43 -5.80 17.86
CA GLU A 194 17.02 -7.20 17.78
C GLU A 194 17.78 -7.97 16.70
N ARG A 195 18.02 -7.35 15.52
CA ARG A 195 18.84 -7.96 14.46
C ARG A 195 20.30 -8.17 14.86
N THR A 196 20.85 -7.22 15.62
CA THR A 196 22.24 -7.34 16.11
C THR A 196 22.37 -8.47 17.11
N LEU A 197 21.38 -8.69 17.98
CA LEU A 197 21.36 -9.79 18.94
C LEU A 197 21.19 -11.17 18.25
N THR A 198 20.42 -11.24 17.18
CA THR A 198 20.19 -12.51 16.43
C THR A 198 21.41 -12.91 15.59
N GLN A 199 22.31 -11.99 15.24
CA GLN A 199 23.55 -12.28 14.51
C GLN A 199 24.73 -12.62 15.44
N ALA A 200 24.58 -12.46 16.74
CA ALA A 200 25.61 -12.72 17.74
C ALA A 200 25.47 -14.09 18.45
N VAL A 201 24.53 -14.93 17.99
CA VAL A 201 24.32 -16.33 18.39
C VAL A 201 24.54 -17.23 17.19
#